data_3b121b9176df9ccf1bb696d726b3a278
#
_entry.id   3b121b9176df9ccf1bb696d726b3a278
#
_cell.length_a   1.000
_cell.length_b   1.000
_cell.length_c   1.000
_cell.angle_alpha   90.00
_cell.angle_beta   90.00
_cell.angle_gamma   90.00
#
_symmetry.space_group_name_H-M   'P 1'
#
loop_
_entity.id
_entity.type
_entity.pdbx_description
1 polymer ?
#
loop_
_entity_poly.entity_id
_entity_poly.type
_entity_poly.pdbx_seq_one_letter_code
_entity_poly.pdbx_strand_id
1 'polypeptide(L)'
;MKVGVYISIADVQGSGSNLQRIVDEAIEEAVLAEEMGFDACFFGEHHQDRDGFLPSPLIVAAAVAARTQRIKIGTSVLLLPLYHPVHVAEDVATLDILSKGRIILGVGLGYQAPDFAAFNLSLIHI
;
A
#
# COMPACT_ATOMS: atom_id res chain seq x y z
N MET A 1 -21.40 -2.86 11.62
CA MET A 1 -20.54 -3.53 10.65
C MET A 1 -19.46 -2.53 10.25
N LYS A 2 -18.21 -2.95 10.12
CA LYS A 2 -17.14 -2.09 9.59
C LYS A 2 -16.93 -2.40 8.11
N VAL A 3 -16.74 -1.36 7.31
CA VAL A 3 -16.58 -1.47 5.85
C VAL A 3 -15.31 -0.76 5.42
N GLY A 4 -14.46 -1.46 4.66
CA GLY A 4 -13.25 -0.91 4.07
C GLY A 4 -13.30 -0.91 2.55
N VAL A 5 -12.49 -0.09 1.93
CA VAL A 5 -12.28 -0.04 0.48
C VAL A 5 -10.84 -0.45 0.16
N TYR A 6 -10.67 -1.22 -0.91
CA TYR A 6 -9.36 -1.49 -1.50
C TYR A 6 -9.15 -0.53 -2.67
N ILE A 7 -8.06 0.21 -2.64
CA ILE A 7 -7.70 1.19 -3.68
C ILE A 7 -6.52 0.62 -4.47
N SER A 8 -6.75 0.39 -5.76
CA SER A 8 -5.72 -0.12 -6.67
C SER A 8 -4.95 1.02 -7.31
N ILE A 9 -3.63 0.91 -7.31
CA ILE A 9 -2.73 1.84 -8.01
C ILE A 9 -2.03 1.04 -9.10
N ALA A 10 -2.58 1.07 -10.30
CA ALA A 10 -2.04 0.38 -11.46
C ALA A 10 -2.49 1.06 -12.75
N ASP A 11 -1.58 1.20 -13.72
CA ASP A 11 -1.93 1.63 -15.09
C ASP A 11 -2.38 0.42 -15.91
N VAL A 12 -3.64 0.02 -15.75
CA VAL A 12 -4.23 -1.13 -16.43
C VAL A 12 -4.16 -1.03 -17.96
N GLN A 13 -4.02 0.18 -18.50
CA GLN A 13 -3.86 0.41 -19.93
C GLN A 13 -2.41 0.26 -20.40
N GLY A 14 -1.45 0.20 -19.45
CA GLY A 14 -0.04 -0.04 -19.74
C GLY A 14 0.63 1.07 -20.56
N SER A 15 0.05 2.27 -20.57
CA SER A 15 0.58 3.40 -21.34
C SER A 15 1.81 4.04 -20.67
N GLY A 16 2.01 3.81 -19.39
CA GLY A 16 3.08 4.42 -18.56
C GLY A 16 2.99 5.95 -18.44
N SER A 17 2.04 6.55 -19.15
CA SER A 17 2.00 8.00 -19.35
C SER A 17 1.26 8.78 -18.26
N ASN A 18 0.70 8.10 -17.25
CA ASN A 18 -0.23 8.72 -16.29
C ASN A 18 -0.09 8.27 -14.83
N LEU A 19 1.08 7.70 -14.46
CA LEU A 19 1.29 7.20 -13.09
C LEU A 19 1.10 8.29 -12.04
N GLN A 20 1.51 9.53 -12.31
CA GLN A 20 1.27 10.65 -11.40
C GLN A 20 -0.23 10.83 -11.12
N ARG A 21 -1.05 10.88 -12.17
CA ARG A 21 -2.49 11.03 -12.04
C ARG A 21 -3.13 9.87 -11.26
N ILE A 22 -2.68 8.63 -11.53
CA ILE A 22 -3.20 7.44 -10.85
C ILE A 22 -2.91 7.49 -9.35
N VAL A 23 -1.70 7.93 -8.96
CA VAL A 23 -1.34 8.10 -7.54
C VAL A 23 -2.15 9.22 -6.89
N ASP A 24 -2.30 10.36 -7.58
CA ASP A 24 -3.11 11.48 -7.08
C ASP A 24 -4.57 11.07 -6.91
N GLU A 25 -5.16 10.39 -7.90
CA GLU A 25 -6.53 9.85 -7.84
C GLU A 25 -6.70 8.87 -6.67
N ALA A 26 -5.75 7.97 -6.45
CA ALA A 26 -5.82 7.01 -5.34
C ALA A 26 -5.81 7.70 -3.96
N ILE A 27 -5.07 8.79 -3.81
CA ILE A 27 -5.08 9.59 -2.58
C ILE A 27 -6.45 10.29 -2.42
N GLU A 28 -6.99 10.86 -3.48
CA GLU A 28 -8.33 11.49 -3.46
C GLU A 28 -9.45 10.46 -3.20
N GLU A 29 -9.33 9.24 -3.73
CA GLU A 29 -10.26 8.15 -3.43
C GLU A 29 -10.27 7.80 -1.93
N ALA A 30 -9.11 7.81 -1.28
CA ALA A 30 -9.03 7.58 0.17
C ALA A 30 -9.67 8.73 0.98
N VAL A 31 -9.51 9.98 0.53
CA VAL A 31 -10.20 11.14 1.12
C VAL A 31 -11.70 11.02 0.95
N LEU A 32 -12.16 10.70 -0.25
CA LEU A 32 -13.59 10.50 -0.55
C LEU A 32 -14.18 9.35 0.26
N ALA A 33 -13.43 8.24 0.41
CA ALA A 33 -13.86 7.12 1.26
C ALA A 33 -14.07 7.56 2.71
N GLU A 34 -13.18 8.40 3.25
CA GLU A 34 -13.37 8.98 4.58
C GLU A 34 -14.62 9.86 4.66
N GLU A 35 -14.88 10.71 3.66
CA GLU A 35 -16.06 11.57 3.60
C GLU A 35 -17.36 10.77 3.52
N MET A 36 -17.35 9.66 2.77
CA MET A 36 -18.46 8.72 2.64
C MET A 36 -18.67 7.83 3.87
N GLY A 37 -17.77 7.88 4.87
CA GLY A 37 -17.92 7.16 6.12
C GLY A 37 -17.39 5.72 6.09
N PHE A 38 -16.51 5.37 5.17
CA PHE A 38 -15.80 4.09 5.25
C PHE A 38 -14.89 4.05 6.48
N ASP A 39 -14.75 2.86 7.07
CA ASP A 39 -13.93 2.65 8.27
C ASP A 39 -12.43 2.52 7.94
N ALA A 40 -12.08 2.01 6.75
CA ALA A 40 -10.71 1.76 6.35
C ALA A 40 -10.50 1.84 4.83
N CYS A 41 -9.28 2.21 4.41
CA CYS A 41 -8.77 2.01 3.06
C CYS A 41 -7.52 1.13 3.07
N PHE A 42 -7.33 0.35 2.01
CA PHE A 42 -6.24 -0.62 1.90
C PHE A 42 -5.54 -0.51 0.57
N PHE A 43 -4.21 -0.70 0.59
CA PHE A 43 -3.34 -0.73 -0.58
C PHE A 43 -2.60 -2.07 -0.65
N GLY A 44 -2.47 -2.62 -1.85
CA GLY A 44 -1.66 -3.82 -2.10
C GLY A 44 -0.23 -3.47 -2.51
N GLU A 45 0.57 -4.51 -2.74
CA GLU A 45 1.96 -4.39 -3.17
C GLU A 45 2.27 -5.43 -4.23
N HIS A 46 2.88 -4.99 -5.33
CA HIS A 46 3.53 -5.84 -6.32
C HIS A 46 4.78 -5.16 -6.88
N HIS A 47 5.71 -5.98 -7.36
CA HIS A 47 6.96 -5.51 -7.94
C HIS A 47 7.11 -6.04 -9.37
N GLN A 48 7.89 -5.31 -10.19
CA GLN A 48 8.19 -5.68 -11.57
C GLN A 48 6.99 -5.82 -12.51
N ASP A 49 5.81 -5.35 -12.11
CA ASP A 49 4.64 -5.35 -12.97
C ASP A 49 4.69 -4.23 -14.00
N ARG A 50 4.33 -4.56 -15.25
CA ARG A 50 4.37 -3.62 -16.37
C ARG A 50 3.32 -2.50 -16.26
N ASP A 51 2.26 -2.75 -15.52
CA ASP A 51 1.20 -1.78 -15.25
C ASP A 51 1.57 -0.76 -14.16
N GLY A 52 2.81 -0.83 -13.64
CA GLY A 52 3.28 0.08 -12.61
C GLY A 52 2.55 -0.09 -11.29
N PHE A 53 2.04 -1.29 -10.99
CA PHE A 53 1.37 -1.57 -9.72
C PHE A 53 2.24 -1.12 -8.54
N LEU A 54 1.58 -0.57 -7.52
CA LEU A 54 2.24 0.09 -6.41
C LEU A 54 3.30 -0.79 -5.71
N PRO A 55 4.59 -0.44 -5.78
CA PRO A 55 5.65 -1.21 -5.11
C PRO A 55 5.95 -0.71 -3.68
N SER A 56 5.33 0.38 -3.23
CA SER A 56 5.68 1.05 -1.96
C SER A 56 4.44 1.53 -1.22
N PRO A 57 3.60 0.61 -0.69
CA PRO A 57 2.33 0.97 -0.08
C PRO A 57 2.46 1.86 1.16
N LEU A 58 3.55 1.75 1.93
CA LEU A 58 3.76 2.60 3.12
C LEU A 58 3.98 4.07 2.77
N ILE A 59 4.57 4.38 1.60
CA ILE A 59 4.76 5.76 1.15
C ILE A 59 3.41 6.39 0.80
N VAL A 60 2.55 5.67 0.07
CA VAL A 60 1.20 6.15 -0.24
C VAL A 60 0.35 6.26 1.03
N ALA A 61 0.47 5.31 1.95
CA ALA A 61 -0.20 5.38 3.24
C ALA A 61 0.17 6.64 4.03
N ALA A 62 1.44 7.09 3.97
CA ALA A 62 1.86 8.34 4.58
C ALA A 62 1.20 9.57 3.93
N ALA A 63 1.10 9.59 2.60
CA ALA A 63 0.42 10.66 1.89
C ALA A 63 -1.08 10.72 2.23
N VAL A 64 -1.75 9.56 2.30
CA VAL A 64 -3.15 9.46 2.73
C VAL A 64 -3.31 9.89 4.19
N ALA A 65 -2.39 9.50 5.08
CA ALA A 65 -2.41 9.89 6.48
C ALA A 65 -2.36 11.42 6.68
N ALA A 66 -1.62 12.11 5.81
CA ALA A 66 -1.53 13.58 5.83
C ALA A 66 -2.81 14.27 5.32
N ARG A 67 -3.63 13.58 4.52
CA ARG A 67 -4.84 14.13 3.88
C ARG A 67 -6.14 13.74 4.60
N THR A 68 -6.09 12.78 5.51
CA THR A 68 -7.24 12.21 6.22
C THR A 68 -7.13 12.37 7.73
N GLN A 69 -8.23 12.21 8.47
CA GLN A 69 -8.24 12.40 9.92
C GLN A 69 -8.79 11.20 10.71
N ARG A 70 -9.62 10.35 10.11
CA ARG A 70 -10.38 9.29 10.80
C ARG A 70 -10.21 7.91 10.21
N ILE A 71 -10.19 7.80 8.87
CA ILE A 71 -10.15 6.52 8.17
C ILE A 71 -8.89 5.74 8.58
N LYS A 72 -9.05 4.46 8.85
CA LYS A 72 -7.90 3.56 9.03
C LYS A 72 -7.22 3.32 7.69
N ILE A 73 -5.90 3.21 7.71
CA ILE A 73 -5.09 3.06 6.50
C ILE A 73 -4.29 1.78 6.63
N GLY A 74 -4.45 0.88 5.70
CA GLY A 74 -3.86 -0.45 5.79
C GLY A 74 -3.13 -0.93 4.55
N THR A 75 -2.30 -1.95 4.75
CA THR A 75 -1.74 -2.74 3.67
C THR A 75 -2.52 -4.04 3.50
N SER A 76 -2.79 -4.44 2.24
CA SER A 76 -3.49 -5.68 1.91
C SER A 76 -2.90 -6.31 0.64
N VAL A 77 -1.69 -6.78 0.77
CA VAL A 77 -0.80 -6.92 1.95
C VAL A 77 0.58 -6.33 1.66
N LEU A 78 1.35 -6.06 2.71
CA LEU A 78 2.80 -5.82 2.59
C LEU A 78 3.51 -7.16 2.41
N LEU A 79 4.38 -7.29 1.41
CA LEU A 79 5.14 -8.52 1.12
C LEU A 79 6.34 -8.61 2.09
N LEU A 80 6.07 -8.95 3.35
CA LEU A 80 7.03 -8.86 4.44
C LEU A 80 8.40 -9.50 4.17
N PRO A 81 8.52 -10.65 3.45
CA PRO A 81 9.83 -11.24 3.15
C PRO A 81 10.76 -10.37 2.30
N LEU A 82 10.23 -9.35 1.62
CA LEU A 82 11.03 -8.45 0.76
C LEU A 82 11.72 -7.35 1.56
N TYR A 83 11.42 -7.22 2.85
CA TYR A 83 11.86 -6.11 3.69
C TYR A 83 12.81 -6.56 4.80
N HIS A 84 13.70 -5.65 5.18
CA HIS A 84 14.43 -5.81 6.42
C HIS A 84 13.50 -5.50 7.62
N PRO A 85 13.36 -6.41 8.61
CA PRO A 85 12.35 -6.28 9.65
C PRO A 85 12.49 -5.03 10.51
N VAL A 86 13.70 -4.54 10.73
CA VAL A 86 13.93 -3.29 11.49
C VAL A 86 13.36 -2.09 10.72
N HIS A 87 13.61 -2.01 9.40
CA HIS A 87 13.05 -0.91 8.60
C HIS A 87 11.53 -0.90 8.60
N VAL A 88 10.91 -2.07 8.44
CA VAL A 88 9.44 -2.15 8.52
C VAL A 88 8.92 -1.68 9.89
N ALA A 89 9.58 -2.10 10.97
CA ALA A 89 9.17 -1.70 12.31
C ALA A 89 9.29 -0.18 12.52
N GLU A 90 10.37 0.43 12.05
CA GLU A 90 10.61 1.88 12.15
C GLU A 90 9.62 2.66 11.27
N ASP A 91 9.42 2.24 10.02
CA ASP A 91 8.52 2.90 9.07
C ASP A 91 7.07 2.83 9.56
N VAL A 92 6.63 1.65 10.01
CA VAL A 92 5.25 1.47 10.52
C VAL A 92 5.04 2.25 11.81
N ALA A 93 6.01 2.26 12.73
CA ALA A 93 5.91 3.05 13.96
C ALA A 93 5.84 4.55 13.66
N THR A 94 6.67 5.03 12.73
CA THR A 94 6.65 6.43 12.28
C THR A 94 5.32 6.77 11.63
N LEU A 95 4.84 5.91 10.75
CA LEU A 95 3.57 6.09 10.06
C LEU A 95 2.36 6.07 11.03
N ASP A 96 2.43 5.22 12.06
CA ASP A 96 1.39 5.17 13.09
C ASP A 96 1.34 6.47 13.90
N ILE A 97 2.50 7.04 14.24
CA ILE A 97 2.58 8.37 14.89
C ILE A 97 2.00 9.45 13.97
N LEU A 98 2.42 9.50 12.69
CA LEU A 98 1.93 10.48 11.72
C LEU A 98 0.41 10.39 11.53
N SER A 99 -0.10 9.18 11.48
CA SER A 99 -1.54 8.91 11.31
C SER A 99 -2.36 9.03 12.60
N LYS A 100 -1.73 9.23 13.75
CA LYS A 100 -2.37 9.25 15.09
C LYS A 100 -3.08 7.93 15.43
N GLY A 101 -2.39 6.81 15.21
CA GLY A 101 -2.88 5.47 15.58
C GLY A 101 -3.90 4.88 14.60
N ARG A 102 -3.82 5.23 13.30
CA ARG A 102 -4.78 4.77 12.30
C ARG A 102 -4.24 3.65 11.39
N ILE A 103 -3.04 3.14 11.62
CA ILE A 103 -2.43 2.15 10.73
C ILE A 103 -2.95 0.74 11.02
N ILE A 104 -3.15 -0.02 9.95
CA ILE A 104 -3.43 -1.46 9.95
C ILE A 104 -2.34 -2.12 9.11
N LEU A 105 -1.40 -2.81 9.75
CA LEU A 105 -0.37 -3.55 9.04
C LEU A 105 -0.87 -4.96 8.69
N GLY A 106 -1.29 -5.15 7.45
CA GLY A 106 -1.57 -6.45 6.87
C GLY A 106 -0.32 -6.97 6.16
N VAL A 107 0.13 -8.17 6.51
CA VAL A 107 1.35 -8.76 5.94
C VAL A 107 1.05 -10.08 5.24
N GLY A 108 1.82 -10.39 4.21
CA GLY A 108 1.74 -11.64 3.48
C GLY A 108 3.11 -12.14 3.04
N LEU A 109 3.16 -13.41 2.64
CA LEU A 109 4.37 -14.01 2.10
C LEU A 109 4.62 -13.58 0.65
N GLY A 110 3.56 -13.28 -0.10
CA GLY A 110 3.64 -13.12 -1.55
C GLY A 110 3.55 -14.46 -2.30
N TYR A 111 3.34 -14.39 -3.60
CA TYR A 111 3.17 -15.58 -4.45
C TYR A 111 3.73 -15.41 -5.86
N GLN A 112 4.04 -14.20 -6.29
CA GLN A 112 4.55 -13.94 -7.63
C GLN A 112 6.08 -14.06 -7.67
N ALA A 113 6.58 -14.94 -8.52
CA ALA A 113 8.02 -15.13 -8.69
C ALA A 113 8.78 -13.85 -9.10
N PRO A 114 8.25 -12.96 -9.96
CA PRO A 114 8.90 -11.70 -10.29
C PRO A 114 9.14 -10.79 -9.09
N ASP A 115 8.20 -10.73 -8.12
CA ASP A 115 8.35 -9.92 -6.91
C ASP A 115 9.65 -10.28 -6.15
N PHE A 116 9.92 -11.58 -6.04
CA PHE A 116 11.09 -12.10 -5.31
C PHE A 116 12.39 -12.03 -6.10
N ALA A 117 12.32 -12.23 -7.42
CA ALA A 117 13.50 -12.26 -8.28
C ALA A 117 14.26 -10.93 -8.23
N ALA A 118 13.58 -9.80 -8.15
CA ALA A 118 14.19 -8.48 -8.05
C ALA A 118 15.00 -8.27 -6.77
N PHE A 119 14.66 -9.00 -5.71
CA PHE A 119 15.32 -8.94 -4.40
C PHE A 119 16.32 -10.08 -4.17
N ASN A 120 16.61 -10.90 -5.20
CA ASN A 120 17.44 -12.10 -5.11
C ASN A 120 16.95 -13.11 -4.05
N LEU A 121 15.65 -13.17 -3.84
CA LEU A 121 15.01 -14.11 -2.93
C LEU A 121 14.34 -15.24 -3.71
N SER A 122 14.27 -16.41 -3.08
CA SER A 122 13.64 -17.59 -3.65
C SER A 122 12.37 -17.94 -2.87
N LEU A 123 11.24 -18.07 -3.57
CA LEU A 123 9.97 -18.52 -2.99
C LEU A 123 10.05 -19.89 -2.31
N ILE A 124 11.03 -20.74 -2.70
CA ILE A 124 11.18 -22.10 -2.16
C ILE A 124 11.77 -22.07 -0.75
N HIS A 125 12.42 -20.97 -0.36
CA HIS A 125 13.14 -20.85 0.91
C HIS A 125 12.46 -19.92 1.93
N ILE A 126 11.24 -19.50 1.64
CA ILE A 126 10.46 -18.62 2.52
C ILE A 126 9.45 -19.42 3.37
#